data_ae9208c34a4f81d0ebf72866ca4e71ec
#
_entry.id   ae9208c34a4f81d0ebf72866ca4e71ec
#
_cell.length_a   1.000
_cell.length_b   1.000
_cell.length_c   1.000
_cell.angle_alpha   90.00
_cell.angle_beta   90.00
_cell.angle_gamma   90.00
#
_symmetry.space_group_name_H-M   'P 1'
#
loop_
_entity.id
_entity.type
_entity.pdbx_description
1 polymer ?
#
loop_
_entity_poly.entity_id
_entity_poly.type
_entity_poly.pdbx_seq_one_letter_code
_entity_poly.pdbx_strand_id
1 'polypeptide(L)'
;MFPVLGNGVGYSDDYGAPRAGTGWHHGADLFAAMGTPVVAVADGTLSKVGVNTLGGNRLWLTDDAGTEYYYAHLSAYAPATADGARVRAGQVIAFLGNTGQAITTPPHLHFEIHPGGGDSVNPYPYLMAWERNAAVPQAFTAATQATGHVPAAGALLLDAEPVDDVPGPGASEGDAIPVR
;
A
#
# COMPACT_ATOMS: atom_id res chain seq x y z
N MET A 1 -8.58 2.08 -1.14
CA MET A 1 -7.82 3.11 -1.90
C MET A 1 -6.82 2.43 -2.83
N PHE A 2 -6.19 3.15 -3.79
CA PHE A 2 -5.23 2.58 -4.74
C PHE A 2 -3.96 2.10 -4.01
N PRO A 3 -3.46 0.87 -4.26
CA PRO A 3 -2.43 0.24 -3.41
C PRO A 3 -0.99 0.70 -3.66
N VAL A 4 -0.71 1.41 -4.76
CA VAL A 4 0.65 1.86 -5.14
C VAL A 4 0.66 3.38 -5.22
N LEU A 5 1.61 4.04 -4.52
CA LEU A 5 1.76 5.49 -4.57
C LEU A 5 2.56 5.94 -5.78
N GLY A 6 2.22 7.11 -6.32
CA GLY A 6 2.95 7.74 -7.42
C GLY A 6 2.14 7.80 -8.71
N ASN A 7 2.71 8.51 -9.68
CA ASN A 7 2.12 8.68 -11.00
C ASN A 7 2.68 7.64 -11.98
N GLY A 8 1.84 7.22 -12.95
CA GLY A 8 2.30 6.35 -14.04
C GLY A 8 2.39 4.87 -13.66
N VAL A 9 1.58 4.41 -12.71
CA VAL A 9 1.42 2.98 -12.45
C VAL A 9 0.68 2.36 -13.64
N GLY A 10 1.34 1.41 -14.32
CA GLY A 10 0.75 0.69 -15.45
C GLY A 10 0.04 -0.58 -14.96
N TYR A 11 -1.21 -0.80 -15.36
CA TYR A 11 -1.93 -2.05 -15.11
C TYR A 11 -2.99 -2.29 -16.18
N SER A 12 -3.42 -3.55 -16.33
CA SER A 12 -4.44 -3.96 -17.30
C SER A 12 -5.40 -4.96 -16.67
N ASP A 13 -6.52 -5.21 -17.34
CA ASP A 13 -7.46 -6.26 -16.94
C ASP A 13 -6.95 -7.62 -17.45
N ASP A 14 -6.11 -8.26 -16.64
CA ASP A 14 -5.52 -9.56 -16.92
C ASP A 14 -5.89 -10.64 -15.88
N TYR A 15 -6.91 -10.37 -15.05
CA TYR A 15 -7.48 -11.35 -14.14
C TYR A 15 -7.99 -12.57 -14.92
N GLY A 16 -7.63 -13.76 -14.46
CA GLY A 16 -7.99 -15.01 -15.14
C GLY A 16 -7.07 -15.41 -16.29
N ALA A 17 -6.10 -14.58 -16.67
CA ALA A 17 -5.13 -14.94 -17.72
C ALA A 17 -4.29 -16.17 -17.32
N PRO A 18 -3.87 -17.03 -18.27
CA PRO A 18 -3.04 -18.19 -17.95
C PRO A 18 -1.73 -17.82 -17.25
N ARG A 19 -1.37 -18.54 -16.16
CA ARG A 19 -0.13 -18.37 -15.42
C ARG A 19 0.54 -19.72 -15.16
N ALA A 20 1.86 -19.76 -15.38
CA ALA A 20 2.65 -20.93 -14.97
C ALA A 20 2.71 -20.99 -13.42
N GLY A 21 2.47 -22.16 -12.86
CA GLY A 21 2.54 -22.41 -11.41
C GLY A 21 1.23 -22.25 -10.66
N THR A 22 0.39 -21.27 -10.98
CA THR A 22 -0.93 -21.04 -10.34
C THR A 22 -2.11 -21.47 -11.24
N GLY A 23 -1.84 -21.79 -12.52
CA GLY A 23 -2.86 -22.11 -13.51
C GLY A 23 -3.46 -20.85 -14.16
N TRP A 24 -3.83 -19.85 -13.38
CA TRP A 24 -4.39 -18.60 -13.86
C TRP A 24 -4.03 -17.44 -12.92
N HIS A 25 -4.26 -16.20 -13.37
CA HIS A 25 -3.93 -14.98 -12.64
C HIS A 25 -5.05 -14.61 -11.66
N HIS A 26 -4.76 -14.73 -10.37
CA HIS A 26 -5.72 -14.53 -9.28
C HIS A 26 -5.91 -13.06 -8.87
N GLY A 27 -5.19 -12.12 -9.50
CA GLY A 27 -5.12 -10.72 -9.11
C GLY A 27 -4.93 -9.78 -10.30
N ALA A 28 -4.27 -8.67 -10.04
CA ALA A 28 -3.80 -7.70 -11.02
C ALA A 28 -2.33 -7.37 -10.76
N ASP A 29 -1.55 -7.19 -11.84
CA ASP A 29 -0.15 -6.79 -11.77
C ASP A 29 -0.04 -5.26 -12.01
N LEU A 30 0.45 -4.53 -10.99
CA LEU A 30 0.62 -3.08 -11.02
C LEU A 30 2.10 -2.74 -11.18
N PHE A 31 2.49 -2.28 -12.36
CA PHE A 31 3.87 -2.00 -12.74
C PHE A 31 4.27 -0.58 -12.35
N ALA A 32 5.36 -0.45 -11.61
CA ALA A 32 5.97 0.83 -11.23
C ALA A 32 7.48 0.63 -10.98
N ALA A 33 8.19 1.70 -10.68
CA ALA A 33 9.62 1.62 -10.35
C ALA A 33 9.86 0.76 -9.10
N MET A 34 10.99 0.04 -9.06
CA MET A 34 11.47 -0.67 -7.86
C MET A 34 11.52 0.28 -6.68
N GLY A 35 10.99 -0.15 -5.53
CA GLY A 35 10.97 0.66 -4.31
C GLY A 35 9.83 1.69 -4.22
N THR A 36 8.93 1.74 -5.21
CA THR A 36 7.71 2.57 -5.10
C THR A 36 6.91 2.16 -3.85
N PRO A 37 6.46 3.12 -3.02
CA PRO A 37 5.70 2.78 -1.81
C PRO A 37 4.38 2.07 -2.11
N VAL A 38 4.10 1.03 -1.34
CA VAL A 38 2.85 0.24 -1.34
C VAL A 38 2.10 0.50 -0.06
N VAL A 39 0.81 0.81 -0.16
CA VAL A 39 -0.03 1.21 0.97
C VAL A 39 -1.15 0.23 1.26
N ALA A 40 -1.61 0.23 2.51
CA ALA A 40 -2.83 -0.47 2.90
C ALA A 40 -4.04 0.13 2.18
N VAL A 41 -4.83 -0.70 1.50
CA VAL A 41 -6.02 -0.24 0.75
C VAL A 41 -7.22 0.07 1.66
N ALA A 42 -7.20 -0.45 2.90
CA ALA A 42 -8.24 -0.29 3.91
C ALA A 42 -7.62 -0.26 5.31
N ASP A 43 -8.37 0.20 6.30
CA ASP A 43 -8.07 -0.04 7.71
C ASP A 43 -8.16 -1.55 7.98
N GLY A 44 -7.21 -2.11 8.74
CA GLY A 44 -7.22 -3.55 8.96
C GLY A 44 -6.01 -4.06 9.72
N THR A 45 -5.86 -5.38 9.74
CA THR A 45 -4.78 -6.09 10.43
C THR A 45 -3.93 -6.85 9.43
N LEU A 46 -2.62 -6.71 9.51
CA LEU A 46 -1.67 -7.44 8.69
C LEU A 46 -1.47 -8.87 9.20
N SER A 47 -1.29 -9.80 8.27
CA SER A 47 -0.99 -11.20 8.58
C SER A 47 -0.10 -11.82 7.52
N LYS A 48 0.51 -12.97 7.87
CA LYS A 48 1.38 -13.74 6.98
C LYS A 48 2.46 -12.87 6.34
N VAL A 49 3.00 -11.88 7.07
CA VAL A 49 4.13 -11.05 6.63
C VAL A 49 5.37 -11.93 6.54
N GLY A 50 5.96 -12.05 5.35
CA GLY A 50 7.13 -12.93 5.15
C GLY A 50 7.29 -13.37 3.71
N VAL A 51 8.05 -14.45 3.50
CA VAL A 51 8.47 -14.93 2.19
C VAL A 51 7.80 -16.26 1.85
N ASN A 52 7.36 -16.42 0.59
CA ASN A 52 7.04 -17.72 0.02
C ASN A 52 7.63 -17.86 -1.40
N THR A 53 7.55 -19.06 -1.97
CA THR A 53 8.16 -19.34 -3.28
C THR A 53 7.50 -18.58 -4.42
N LEU A 54 6.17 -18.44 -4.40
CA LEU A 54 5.42 -17.78 -5.46
C LEU A 54 5.50 -16.26 -5.37
N GLY A 55 5.01 -15.71 -4.29
CA GLY A 55 4.89 -14.26 -4.09
C GLY A 55 6.19 -13.57 -3.67
N GLY A 56 7.26 -14.32 -3.33
CA GLY A 56 8.45 -13.72 -2.74
C GLY A 56 8.12 -13.07 -1.40
N ASN A 57 8.62 -11.86 -1.16
CA ASN A 57 8.16 -11.06 -0.03
C ASN A 57 6.69 -10.71 -0.24
N ARG A 58 5.84 -11.10 0.73
CA ARG A 58 4.38 -10.93 0.62
C ARG A 58 3.74 -10.69 1.98
N LEU A 59 2.55 -10.15 1.98
CA LEU A 59 1.70 -9.99 3.16
C LEU A 59 0.21 -10.07 2.79
N TRP A 60 -0.61 -10.25 3.80
CA TRP A 60 -2.06 -10.13 3.73
C TRP A 60 -2.53 -8.99 4.63
N LEU A 61 -3.57 -8.30 4.21
CA LEU A 61 -4.33 -7.33 5.00
C LEU A 61 -5.77 -7.83 5.09
N THR A 62 -6.29 -8.01 6.30
CA THR A 62 -7.72 -8.29 6.52
C THR A 62 -8.38 -7.02 7.04
N ASP A 63 -9.35 -6.48 6.32
CA ASP A 63 -10.10 -5.29 6.75
C ASP A 63 -11.16 -5.61 7.82
N ASP A 64 -11.79 -4.57 8.35
CA ASP A 64 -12.79 -4.70 9.42
C ASP A 64 -14.10 -5.36 8.93
N ALA A 65 -14.31 -5.45 7.61
CA ALA A 65 -15.43 -6.15 6.99
C ALA A 65 -15.13 -7.63 6.67
N GLY A 66 -13.88 -8.07 6.91
CA GLY A 66 -13.44 -9.43 6.64
C GLY A 66 -12.97 -9.67 5.20
N THR A 67 -12.78 -8.62 4.40
CA THR A 67 -12.14 -8.74 3.09
C THR A 67 -10.65 -8.88 3.28
N GLU A 68 -10.04 -9.85 2.60
CA GLU A 68 -8.60 -10.05 2.59
C GLU A 68 -7.99 -9.51 1.30
N TYR A 69 -6.84 -8.85 1.43
CA TYR A 69 -6.06 -8.30 0.33
C TYR A 69 -4.67 -8.90 0.35
N TYR A 70 -4.23 -9.43 -0.78
CA TYR A 70 -2.91 -10.02 -0.95
C TYR A 70 -1.97 -9.05 -1.67
N TYR A 71 -0.75 -8.93 -1.15
CA TYR A 71 0.31 -8.10 -1.70
C TYR A 71 1.56 -8.96 -1.88
N ALA A 72 2.08 -9.06 -3.10
CA ALA A 72 3.23 -9.89 -3.40
C ALA A 72 4.29 -9.19 -4.26
N HIS A 73 5.43 -9.86 -4.43
CA HIS A 73 6.62 -9.43 -5.16
C HIS A 73 7.29 -8.19 -4.56
N LEU A 74 7.10 -7.94 -3.26
CA LEU A 74 7.63 -6.76 -2.56
C LEU A 74 9.16 -6.79 -2.50
N SER A 75 9.82 -5.62 -2.52
CA SER A 75 11.26 -5.49 -2.31
C SER A 75 11.64 -5.43 -0.84
N ALA A 76 10.79 -4.77 -0.03
CA ALA A 76 10.98 -4.60 1.41
C ALA A 76 9.65 -4.32 2.10
N TYR A 77 9.64 -4.45 3.44
CA TYR A 77 8.52 -4.02 4.30
C TYR A 77 8.83 -2.66 4.93
N ALA A 78 7.78 -1.88 5.23
CA ALA A 78 7.92 -0.68 6.05
C ALA A 78 8.23 -1.06 7.52
N PRO A 79 8.87 -0.18 8.32
CA PRO A 79 9.36 -0.52 9.66
C PRO A 79 8.34 -1.09 10.63
N ALA A 80 7.06 -0.68 10.54
CA ALA A 80 6.00 -1.17 11.42
C ALA A 80 5.20 -2.36 10.85
N THR A 81 5.62 -2.93 9.73
CA THR A 81 4.92 -4.02 9.05
C THR A 81 5.29 -5.36 9.66
N ALA A 82 4.36 -5.97 10.39
CA ALA A 82 4.53 -7.26 11.05
C ALA A 82 3.18 -7.97 11.17
N ASP A 83 3.20 -9.28 11.44
CA ASP A 83 1.99 -10.05 11.75
C ASP A 83 1.27 -9.46 12.96
N GLY A 84 -0.05 -9.27 12.84
CA GLY A 84 -0.89 -8.68 13.86
C GLY A 84 -0.86 -7.16 13.92
N ALA A 85 0.00 -6.48 13.14
CA ALA A 85 0.04 -5.03 13.11
C ALA A 85 -1.27 -4.45 12.56
N ARG A 86 -1.82 -3.47 13.28
CA ARG A 86 -2.98 -2.69 12.85
C ARG A 86 -2.50 -1.55 11.96
N VAL A 87 -3.13 -1.38 10.80
CA VAL A 87 -2.78 -0.34 9.82
C VAL A 87 -4.01 0.46 9.41
N ARG A 88 -3.78 1.68 8.94
CA ARG A 88 -4.83 2.55 8.37
C ARG A 88 -4.73 2.57 6.85
N ALA A 89 -5.84 2.79 6.19
CA ALA A 89 -5.88 3.04 4.76
C ALA A 89 -4.91 4.19 4.38
N GLY A 90 -4.03 3.93 3.41
CA GLY A 90 -3.00 4.88 2.97
C GLY A 90 -1.67 4.77 3.72
N GLN A 91 -1.61 4.04 4.81
CA GLN A 91 -0.34 3.81 5.50
C GLN A 91 0.61 3.00 4.61
N VAL A 92 1.86 3.44 4.48
CA VAL A 92 2.89 2.67 3.77
C VAL A 92 3.19 1.39 4.54
N ILE A 93 3.03 0.24 3.90
CA ILE A 93 3.24 -1.08 4.49
C ILE A 93 4.40 -1.84 3.83
N ALA A 94 4.77 -1.47 2.61
CA ALA A 94 5.84 -2.15 1.87
C ALA A 94 6.34 -1.29 0.72
N PHE A 95 7.29 -1.86 -0.03
CA PHE A 95 7.85 -1.26 -1.23
C PHE A 95 7.77 -2.26 -2.39
N LEU A 96 7.39 -1.77 -3.56
CA LEU A 96 7.22 -2.55 -4.78
C LEU A 96 8.55 -3.18 -5.22
N GLY A 97 8.49 -4.41 -5.69
CA GLY A 97 9.66 -5.17 -6.10
C GLY A 97 9.41 -6.14 -7.24
N ASN A 98 10.19 -7.22 -7.26
CA ASN A 98 10.06 -8.33 -8.19
C ASN A 98 10.52 -9.66 -7.58
N THR A 99 10.34 -9.85 -6.26
CA THR A 99 10.78 -11.07 -5.57
C THR A 99 9.90 -12.28 -5.89
N GLY A 100 10.34 -13.47 -5.50
CA GLY A 100 9.63 -14.72 -5.81
C GLY A 100 9.66 -15.08 -7.29
N GLN A 101 8.53 -15.53 -7.85
CA GLN A 101 8.44 -15.89 -9.27
C GLN A 101 8.63 -14.70 -10.23
N ALA A 102 8.49 -13.47 -9.74
CA ALA A 102 8.65 -12.25 -10.52
C ALA A 102 10.11 -11.83 -10.73
N ILE A 103 11.10 -12.59 -10.24
CA ILE A 103 12.53 -12.19 -10.24
C ILE A 103 13.08 -11.82 -11.64
N THR A 104 12.50 -12.34 -12.69
CA THR A 104 12.91 -12.07 -14.09
C THR A 104 11.97 -11.12 -14.83
N THR A 105 10.95 -10.58 -14.16
CA THR A 105 9.99 -9.65 -14.75
C THR A 105 10.30 -8.20 -14.35
N PRO A 106 9.76 -7.20 -15.06
CA PRO A 106 9.76 -5.82 -14.56
C PRO A 106 9.16 -5.73 -13.16
N PRO A 107 9.62 -4.80 -12.31
CA PRO A 107 9.06 -4.62 -10.98
C PRO A 107 7.56 -4.32 -11.02
N HIS A 108 6.79 -5.02 -10.19
CA HIS A 108 5.34 -4.83 -10.05
C HIS A 108 4.85 -5.30 -8.68
N LEU A 109 3.69 -4.82 -8.28
CA LEU A 109 2.90 -5.38 -7.20
C LEU A 109 1.89 -6.35 -7.81
N HIS A 110 1.90 -7.62 -7.42
CA HIS A 110 0.76 -8.51 -7.63
C HIS A 110 -0.23 -8.30 -6.48
N PHE A 111 -1.48 -7.96 -6.83
CA PHE A 111 -2.50 -7.55 -5.87
C PHE A 111 -3.79 -8.35 -6.08
N GLU A 112 -4.31 -8.96 -5.00
CA GLU A 112 -5.57 -9.71 -5.02
C GLU A 112 -6.57 -9.13 -4.02
N ILE A 113 -7.87 -9.36 -4.27
CA ILE A 113 -9.00 -9.02 -3.41
C ILE A 113 -9.82 -10.28 -3.16
N HIS A 114 -10.03 -10.63 -1.90
CA HIS A 114 -10.75 -11.83 -1.44
C HIS A 114 -11.91 -11.41 -0.51
N PRO A 115 -13.12 -11.15 -1.03
CA PRO A 115 -14.26 -10.78 -0.20
C PRO A 115 -14.60 -11.86 0.83
N GLY A 116 -14.67 -11.49 2.11
CA GLY A 116 -14.93 -12.43 3.20
C GLY A 116 -13.90 -13.55 3.37
N GLY A 117 -12.66 -13.37 2.85
CA GLY A 117 -11.61 -14.39 2.87
C GLY A 117 -11.88 -15.59 1.94
N GLY A 118 -12.80 -15.44 0.97
CA GLY A 118 -13.13 -16.44 -0.03
C GLY A 118 -12.24 -16.42 -1.27
N ASP A 119 -12.80 -16.84 -2.41
CA ASP A 119 -12.10 -16.80 -3.70
C ASP A 119 -11.79 -15.36 -4.11
N SER A 120 -10.70 -15.18 -4.87
CA SER A 120 -10.34 -13.87 -5.40
C SER A 120 -11.38 -13.36 -6.41
N VAL A 121 -11.56 -12.06 -6.45
CA VAL A 121 -12.36 -11.38 -7.48
C VAL A 121 -11.47 -10.48 -8.32
N ASN A 122 -11.91 -10.16 -9.55
CA ASN A 122 -11.16 -9.27 -10.44
C ASN A 122 -10.89 -7.90 -9.78
N PRO A 123 -9.62 -7.52 -9.50
CA PRO A 123 -9.31 -6.24 -8.86
C PRO A 123 -9.47 -5.04 -9.80
N TYR A 124 -9.44 -5.23 -11.12
CA TYR A 124 -9.39 -4.15 -12.11
C TYR A 124 -10.52 -3.10 -11.94
N PRO A 125 -11.80 -3.45 -11.77
CA PRO A 125 -12.86 -2.46 -11.54
C PRO A 125 -12.65 -1.62 -10.26
N TYR A 126 -12.10 -2.23 -9.20
CA TYR A 126 -11.79 -1.54 -7.95
C TYR A 126 -10.62 -0.58 -8.12
N LEU A 127 -9.55 -1.01 -8.77
CA LEU A 127 -8.37 -0.17 -9.08
C LEU A 127 -8.79 1.07 -9.89
N MET A 128 -9.57 0.89 -10.94
CA MET A 128 -10.12 1.98 -11.75
C MET A 128 -10.98 2.95 -10.93
N ALA A 129 -11.78 2.44 -10.00
CA ALA A 129 -12.60 3.29 -9.13
C ALA A 129 -11.75 4.06 -8.12
N TRP A 130 -10.74 3.41 -7.52
CA TRP A 130 -9.84 4.02 -6.56
C TRP A 130 -8.94 5.08 -7.19
N GLU A 131 -8.41 4.84 -8.38
CA GLU A 131 -7.60 5.81 -9.12
C GLU A 131 -8.40 7.09 -9.42
N ARG A 132 -9.64 6.97 -9.88
CA ARG A 132 -10.52 8.12 -10.13
C ARG A 132 -10.81 8.91 -8.85
N ASN A 133 -11.00 8.23 -7.72
CA ASN A 133 -11.26 8.88 -6.43
C ASN A 133 -10.00 9.54 -5.84
N ALA A 134 -8.82 8.99 -6.12
CA ALA A 134 -7.55 9.59 -5.73
C ALA A 134 -7.23 10.87 -6.52
N ALA A 135 -7.80 11.03 -7.72
CA ALA A 135 -7.57 12.20 -8.58
C ALA A 135 -8.22 13.51 -8.07
N VAL A 136 -9.05 13.47 -6.99
CA VAL A 136 -9.65 14.67 -6.38
C VAL A 136 -9.59 14.58 -4.84
N PRO A 137 -8.44 14.81 -4.21
CA PRO A 137 -8.37 14.83 -2.75
C PRO A 137 -9.04 16.11 -2.22
N GLN A 138 -10.22 15.99 -1.63
CA GLN A 138 -10.87 17.14 -0.95
C GLN A 138 -10.01 17.70 0.19
N ALA A 139 -9.24 16.87 0.87
CA ALA A 139 -8.26 17.28 1.87
C ALA A 139 -7.13 18.14 1.27
N PHE A 140 -6.77 17.92 0.03
CA PHE A 140 -5.76 18.70 -0.70
C PHE A 140 -6.18 20.15 -0.90
N THR A 141 -7.45 20.39 -1.22
CA THR A 141 -8.00 21.72 -1.44
C THR A 141 -8.01 22.54 -0.13
N ALA A 142 -8.33 21.91 0.99
CA ALA A 142 -8.36 22.56 2.30
C ALA A 142 -6.93 22.90 2.78
N ALA A 143 -5.96 22.02 2.63
CA ALA A 143 -4.55 22.28 2.99
C ALA A 143 -3.93 23.36 2.10
N THR A 144 -4.20 23.33 0.79
CA THR A 144 -3.71 24.35 -0.16
C THR A 144 -4.30 25.74 0.14
N GLN A 145 -5.58 25.79 0.52
CA GLN A 145 -6.24 27.05 0.91
C GLN A 145 -5.70 27.61 2.23
N ALA A 146 -5.33 26.75 3.19
CA ALA A 146 -4.84 27.18 4.49
C ALA A 146 -3.39 27.69 4.44
N THR A 147 -2.54 27.11 3.59
CA THR A 147 -1.09 27.40 3.57
C THR A 147 -0.62 28.20 2.35
N GLY A 148 -1.44 28.31 1.31
CA GLY A 148 -1.03 28.93 0.03
C GLY A 148 0.08 28.16 -0.70
N HIS A 149 0.45 26.98 -0.21
CA HIS A 149 1.48 26.12 -0.78
C HIS A 149 0.85 24.90 -1.46
N VAL A 150 1.21 24.65 -2.70
CA VAL A 150 0.80 23.42 -3.42
C VAL A 150 1.89 22.37 -3.16
N PRO A 151 1.63 21.34 -2.35
CA PRO A 151 2.60 20.26 -2.16
C PRO A 151 2.87 19.53 -3.49
N ALA A 152 4.08 19.06 -3.70
CA ALA A 152 4.39 18.20 -4.84
C ALA A 152 3.51 16.93 -4.80
N ALA A 153 3.13 16.41 -5.98
CA ALA A 153 2.34 15.17 -6.05
C ALA A 153 3.06 14.04 -5.28
N GLY A 154 2.37 13.45 -4.31
CA GLY A 154 2.93 12.45 -3.40
C GLY A 154 3.53 12.98 -2.09
N ALA A 155 3.83 14.27 -1.97
CA ALA A 155 4.40 14.85 -0.73
C ALA A 155 3.47 14.72 0.49
N LEU A 156 2.16 14.83 0.29
CA LEU A 156 1.15 14.71 1.35
C LEU A 156 1.10 13.34 2.04
N LEU A 157 1.56 12.29 1.36
CA LEU A 157 1.58 10.94 1.92
C LEU A 157 2.90 10.62 2.61
N LEU A 158 3.96 11.42 2.34
CA LEU A 158 5.27 11.30 2.97
C LEU A 158 5.37 12.19 4.23
N ASP A 159 4.61 13.30 4.26
CA ASP A 159 4.58 14.26 5.39
C ASP A 159 3.50 13.92 6.44
N ALA A 160 2.77 12.83 6.29
CA ALA A 160 1.94 12.28 7.36
C ALA A 160 2.84 11.57 8.39
N GLU A 161 3.73 12.34 9.02
CA GLU A 161 4.31 11.94 10.30
C GLU A 161 3.16 11.61 11.26
N PRO A 162 3.23 10.49 11.99
CA PRO A 162 2.24 10.20 13.01
C PRO A 162 2.16 11.41 13.95
N VAL A 163 0.97 11.93 14.15
CA VAL A 163 0.68 13.16 14.95
C VAL A 163 1.04 12.98 16.43
N ASP A 164 1.65 11.86 16.81
CA ASP A 164 1.96 11.48 18.18
C ASP A 164 3.23 12.18 18.74
N ASP A 165 4.03 12.86 17.87
CA ASP A 165 5.24 13.59 18.28
C ASP A 165 5.07 15.12 18.35
N VAL A 166 3.85 15.64 18.20
CA VAL A 166 3.59 17.04 18.51
C VAL A 166 3.39 17.16 20.02
N PRO A 167 4.31 17.82 20.78
CA PRO A 167 4.10 18.05 22.19
C PRO A 167 2.75 18.75 22.37
N GLY A 168 1.86 18.15 23.14
CA GLY A 168 0.58 18.76 23.48
C GLY A 168 0.79 20.16 24.07
N PRO A 169 -0.20 21.07 23.97
CA PRO A 169 -0.09 22.40 24.55
C PRO A 169 0.04 22.25 26.08
N GLY A 170 1.31 22.32 26.58
CA GLY A 170 1.62 22.12 27.98
C GLY A 170 2.96 21.43 28.28
N ALA A 171 3.67 20.93 27.27
CA ALA A 171 5.03 20.45 27.47
C ALA A 171 5.97 21.64 27.79
N SER A 172 6.57 21.66 28.98
CA SER A 172 7.54 22.69 29.38
C SER A 172 8.89 22.42 28.69
N GLU A 173 9.65 23.47 28.36
CA GLU A 173 10.99 23.41 27.75
C GLU A 173 12.03 22.56 28.53
N GLY A 174 11.63 21.88 29.62
CA GLY A 174 12.50 21.07 30.48
C GLY A 174 12.61 19.59 30.12
N ASP A 175 11.80 19.07 29.19
CA ASP A 175 11.70 17.65 28.91
C ASP A 175 12.55 17.19 27.70
N ALA A 176 13.47 18.02 27.22
CA ALA A 176 14.43 17.62 26.18
C ALA A 176 15.49 16.70 26.76
N ILE A 177 15.47 15.42 26.37
CA ILE A 177 16.50 14.43 26.70
C ILE A 177 17.78 14.81 25.91
N PRO A 178 18.94 15.02 26.56
CA PRO A 178 20.17 15.32 25.84
C PRO A 178 20.63 14.08 25.06
N VAL A 179 20.79 14.24 23.77
CA VAL A 179 21.45 13.25 22.90
C VAL A 179 22.92 13.13 23.30
N ARG A 180 23.35 11.93 23.63
CA ARG A 180 24.78 11.60 23.78
C ARG A 180 25.30 10.94 22.52
#